data_f188a490527b8b005aed23699542c29f
#
_entry.id   f188a490527b8b005aed23699542c29f
#
_cell.length_a   1.000
_cell.length_b   1.000
_cell.length_c   1.000
_cell.angle_alpha   90.00
_cell.angle_beta   90.00
_cell.angle_gamma   90.00
#
_symmetry.space_group_name_H-M   'P 1'
#
loop_
_entity.id
_entity.type
_entity.pdbx_description
1 polymer ?
#
loop_
_entity_poly.entity_id
_entity_poly.type
_entity_poly.pdbx_seq_one_letter_code
_entity_poly.pdbx_strand_id
1 'polypeptide(L)'
;MEGVGVMAETAWSLVPPVITIVLALVTKEVYMSLAIGIFIGAFMFTGFNFLGAIDTMFDIMSNKVGGNVNILVFLVLLGIIVSAIQKSGASQAYGNYAARKINGKRSALLVTFFLGLLIFIDDYFNCLTVGTVMRPVTDKFKITRAKLAYIIDATAAPICIIAPVSSWAAAVSSSLPENSGIDGFSLFLHTIPLNLYAWLTIIFMLFIIFLNKDFSRMAAFEKESGSTLVIPAEYADDESTAPVGNGRIMDLVLPLLVLIGSCIFGMLY
;
A
#
# COMPACT_ATOMS: atom_id res chain seq x y z
N MET A 1 30.41 3.45 -27.44
CA MET A 1 29.45 3.67 -26.36
C MET A 1 29.17 5.14 -26.05
N GLU A 2 29.49 6.05 -26.95
CA GLU A 2 29.39 7.52 -26.72
C GLU A 2 28.03 8.15 -27.09
N GLY A 3 27.10 7.40 -27.69
CA GLY A 3 25.80 7.96 -28.09
C GLY A 3 24.65 7.77 -27.10
N VAL A 4 24.84 6.97 -26.07
CA VAL A 4 23.77 6.54 -25.16
C VAL A 4 23.53 7.56 -24.02
N GLY A 5 24.57 8.30 -23.65
CA GLY A 5 24.48 9.33 -22.59
C GLY A 5 23.67 10.56 -22.97
N VAL A 6 23.56 10.87 -24.26
CA VAL A 6 22.96 12.13 -24.76
C VAL A 6 21.44 12.18 -24.56
N MET A 7 20.73 11.05 -24.59
CA MET A 7 19.28 11.01 -24.36
C MET A 7 18.89 10.95 -22.87
N ALA A 8 19.76 10.44 -22.01
CA ALA A 8 19.49 10.33 -20.59
C ALA A 8 19.36 11.68 -19.87
N GLU A 9 20.05 12.72 -20.36
CA GLU A 9 20.03 14.06 -19.79
C GLU A 9 19.06 15.03 -20.51
N THR A 10 18.26 14.52 -21.43
CA THR A 10 17.31 15.31 -22.21
C THR A 10 15.86 15.06 -21.81
N ALA A 11 14.93 15.91 -22.24
CA ALA A 11 13.49 15.71 -22.04
C ALA A 11 12.96 14.37 -22.61
N TRP A 12 13.70 13.73 -23.53
CA TRP A 12 13.36 12.42 -24.07
C TRP A 12 13.39 11.30 -23.02
N SER A 13 14.13 11.47 -21.93
CA SER A 13 14.14 10.52 -20.81
C SER A 13 12.77 10.38 -20.11
N LEU A 14 11.87 11.35 -20.30
CA LEU A 14 10.50 11.31 -19.77
C LEU A 14 9.54 10.50 -20.65
N VAL A 15 9.90 10.16 -21.88
CA VAL A 15 9.04 9.45 -22.82
C VAL A 15 8.62 8.07 -22.30
N PRO A 16 9.53 7.18 -21.82
CA PRO A 16 9.14 5.88 -21.29
C PRO A 16 8.13 5.96 -20.13
N PRO A 17 8.35 6.75 -19.06
CA PRO A 17 7.39 6.84 -17.96
C PRO A 17 6.06 7.48 -18.40
N VAL A 18 6.06 8.47 -19.29
CA VAL A 18 4.82 9.07 -19.80
C VAL A 18 4.00 8.05 -20.60
N ILE A 19 4.63 7.31 -21.52
CA ILE A 19 3.95 6.25 -22.28
C ILE A 19 3.39 5.19 -21.34
N THR A 20 4.15 4.76 -20.33
CA THR A 20 3.70 3.79 -19.33
C THR A 20 2.44 4.26 -18.62
N ILE A 21 2.43 5.51 -18.14
CA ILE A 21 1.27 6.08 -17.43
C ILE A 21 0.06 6.16 -18.36
N VAL A 22 0.24 6.68 -19.58
CA VAL A 22 -0.85 6.80 -20.55
C VAL A 22 -1.43 5.43 -20.90
N LEU A 23 -0.57 4.44 -21.19
CA LEU A 23 -1.01 3.08 -21.47
C LEU A 23 -1.76 2.46 -20.28
N ALA A 24 -1.25 2.61 -19.05
CA ALA A 24 -1.91 2.09 -17.86
C ALA A 24 -3.30 2.70 -17.65
N LEU A 25 -3.46 4.00 -17.91
CA LEU A 25 -4.75 4.69 -17.81
C LEU A 25 -5.75 4.27 -18.89
N VAL A 26 -5.27 4.02 -20.13
CA VAL A 26 -6.10 3.65 -21.26
C VAL A 26 -6.48 2.17 -21.23
N THR A 27 -5.50 1.30 -21.00
CA THR A 27 -5.71 -0.16 -21.03
C THR A 27 -6.23 -0.72 -19.72
N LYS A 28 -6.05 0.01 -18.60
CA LYS A 28 -6.26 -0.45 -17.23
C LYS A 28 -5.40 -1.67 -16.83
N GLU A 29 -4.37 -1.95 -17.62
CA GLU A 29 -3.45 -3.07 -17.45
C GLU A 29 -2.06 -2.53 -17.06
N VAL A 30 -1.74 -2.56 -15.77
CA VAL A 30 -0.51 -1.96 -15.23
C VAL A 30 0.73 -2.76 -15.63
N TYR A 31 0.69 -4.09 -15.52
CA TYR A 31 1.86 -4.94 -15.78
C TYR A 31 2.35 -4.84 -17.23
N MET A 32 1.43 -4.95 -18.18
CA MET A 32 1.77 -4.83 -19.60
C MET A 32 2.27 -3.43 -19.95
N SER A 33 1.66 -2.40 -19.35
CA SER A 33 2.08 -1.01 -19.56
C SER A 33 3.49 -0.75 -19.03
N LEU A 34 3.82 -1.29 -17.85
CA LEU A 34 5.18 -1.23 -17.29
C LEU A 34 6.19 -1.98 -18.17
N ALA A 35 5.86 -3.20 -18.63
CA ALA A 35 6.75 -3.97 -19.50
C ALA A 35 7.06 -3.21 -20.80
N ILE A 36 6.04 -2.61 -21.43
CA ILE A 36 6.22 -1.79 -22.64
C ILE A 36 7.07 -0.56 -22.34
N GLY A 37 6.82 0.12 -21.24
CA GLY A 37 7.61 1.29 -20.83
C GLY A 37 9.08 0.97 -20.57
N ILE A 38 9.37 -0.14 -19.89
CA ILE A 38 10.74 -0.63 -19.66
C ILE A 38 11.41 -0.97 -20.98
N PHE A 39 10.68 -1.65 -21.89
CA PHE A 39 11.20 -1.97 -23.21
C PHE A 39 11.52 -0.71 -24.01
N ILE A 40 10.62 0.30 -24.04
CA ILE A 40 10.88 1.57 -24.73
C ILE A 40 12.11 2.28 -24.13
N GLY A 41 12.24 2.29 -22.81
CA GLY A 41 13.41 2.84 -22.13
C GLY A 41 14.69 2.15 -22.54
N ALA A 42 14.71 0.81 -22.54
CA ALA A 42 15.84 0.01 -22.98
C ALA A 42 16.16 0.21 -24.48
N PHE A 43 15.12 0.36 -25.32
CA PHE A 43 15.26 0.62 -26.74
C PHE A 43 15.89 1.98 -27.04
N MET A 44 15.48 3.01 -26.31
CA MET A 44 16.10 4.33 -26.38
C MET A 44 17.53 4.32 -25.83
N PHE A 45 17.77 3.56 -24.75
CA PHE A 45 19.08 3.43 -24.12
C PHE A 45 20.10 2.76 -25.06
N THR A 46 19.69 1.76 -25.83
CA THR A 46 20.54 1.01 -26.76
C THR A 46 20.68 1.65 -28.14
N GLY A 47 20.24 2.91 -28.31
CA GLY A 47 20.30 3.61 -29.60
C GLY A 47 19.41 2.98 -30.68
N PHE A 48 18.21 2.52 -30.30
CA PHE A 48 17.21 1.90 -31.17
C PHE A 48 17.60 0.50 -31.71
N ASN A 49 18.48 -0.20 -31.01
CA ASN A 49 18.82 -1.59 -31.32
C ASN A 49 17.81 -2.54 -30.64
N PHE A 50 16.98 -3.23 -31.43
CA PHE A 50 15.92 -4.09 -30.91
C PHE A 50 16.43 -5.26 -30.06
N LEU A 51 17.45 -5.99 -30.56
CA LEU A 51 18.02 -7.12 -29.81
C LEU A 51 18.75 -6.65 -28.55
N GLY A 52 19.51 -5.57 -28.66
CA GLY A 52 20.16 -4.95 -27.51
C GLY A 52 19.16 -4.44 -26.47
N ALA A 53 17.98 -3.95 -26.89
CA ALA A 53 16.94 -3.53 -25.97
C ALA A 53 16.34 -4.69 -25.16
N ILE A 54 16.14 -5.85 -25.81
CA ILE A 54 15.67 -7.07 -25.12
C ILE A 54 16.68 -7.51 -24.08
N ASP A 55 17.94 -7.62 -24.47
CA ASP A 55 19.04 -8.02 -23.60
C ASP A 55 19.17 -7.08 -22.40
N THR A 56 19.25 -5.78 -22.67
CA THR A 56 19.29 -4.74 -21.62
C THR A 56 18.07 -4.78 -20.69
N MET A 57 16.87 -5.02 -21.24
CA MET A 57 15.65 -5.12 -20.44
C MET A 57 15.75 -6.27 -19.44
N PHE A 58 16.17 -7.47 -19.90
CA PHE A 58 16.32 -8.63 -19.03
C PHE A 58 17.46 -8.46 -18.02
N ASP A 59 18.57 -7.86 -18.40
CA ASP A 59 19.68 -7.56 -17.50
C ASP A 59 19.25 -6.60 -16.37
N ILE A 60 18.56 -5.50 -16.70
CA ILE A 60 18.05 -4.56 -15.70
C ILE A 60 17.05 -5.25 -14.79
N MET A 61 16.11 -6.02 -15.34
CA MET A 61 15.13 -6.75 -14.54
C MET A 61 15.81 -7.74 -13.59
N SER A 62 16.73 -8.55 -14.09
CA SER A 62 17.49 -9.53 -13.30
C SER A 62 18.26 -8.87 -12.16
N ASN A 63 18.98 -7.80 -12.46
CA ASN A 63 19.75 -7.06 -11.46
C ASN A 63 18.84 -6.40 -10.40
N LYS A 64 17.71 -5.82 -10.82
CA LYS A 64 16.74 -5.21 -9.88
C LYS A 64 16.04 -6.24 -9.00
N VAL A 65 15.67 -7.40 -9.55
CA VAL A 65 15.10 -8.49 -8.76
C VAL A 65 16.15 -9.04 -7.80
N GLY A 66 17.37 -9.31 -8.29
CA GLY A 66 18.47 -9.80 -7.47
C GLY A 66 18.84 -8.86 -6.32
N GLY A 67 18.91 -7.56 -6.59
CA GLY A 67 19.19 -6.54 -5.57
C GLY A 67 18.07 -6.34 -4.55
N ASN A 68 16.84 -6.75 -4.87
CA ASN A 68 15.67 -6.57 -3.99
C ASN A 68 15.08 -7.90 -3.47
N VAL A 69 15.83 -9.00 -3.52
CA VAL A 69 15.36 -10.31 -3.02
C VAL A 69 14.88 -10.26 -1.59
N ASN A 70 15.53 -9.49 -0.73
CA ASN A 70 15.13 -9.33 0.67
C ASN A 70 13.70 -8.75 0.81
N ILE A 71 13.32 -7.81 -0.06
CA ILE A 71 11.97 -7.24 -0.09
C ILE A 71 10.95 -8.30 -0.52
N LEU A 72 11.27 -9.12 -1.53
CA LEU A 72 10.40 -10.21 -1.95
C LEU A 72 10.19 -11.25 -0.85
N VAL A 73 11.26 -11.65 -0.15
CA VAL A 73 11.18 -12.55 1.00
C VAL A 73 10.32 -11.94 2.10
N PHE A 74 10.54 -10.66 2.42
CA PHE A 74 9.74 -9.92 3.41
C PHE A 74 8.25 -9.95 3.04
N LEU A 75 7.88 -9.64 1.80
CA LEU A 75 6.49 -9.63 1.35
C LEU A 75 5.83 -11.01 1.44
N VAL A 76 6.55 -12.08 1.08
CA VAL A 76 6.06 -13.47 1.21
C VAL A 76 5.83 -13.84 2.68
N LEU A 77 6.78 -13.55 3.56
CA LEU A 77 6.64 -13.83 5.00
C LEU A 77 5.49 -13.02 5.61
N LEU A 78 5.36 -11.76 5.21
CA LEU A 78 4.25 -10.90 5.62
C LEU A 78 2.90 -11.49 5.18
N GLY A 79 2.79 -11.92 3.93
CA GLY A 79 1.60 -12.56 3.39
C GLY A 79 1.22 -13.83 4.16
N ILE A 80 2.21 -14.65 4.57
CA ILE A 80 2.00 -15.84 5.40
C ILE A 80 1.44 -15.44 6.77
N ILE A 81 2.01 -14.42 7.43
CA ILE A 81 1.54 -13.93 8.73
C ILE A 81 0.09 -13.44 8.63
N VAL A 82 -0.21 -12.61 7.63
CA VAL A 82 -1.57 -12.09 7.39
C VAL A 82 -2.56 -13.23 7.14
N SER A 83 -2.20 -14.19 6.29
CA SER A 83 -3.05 -15.36 6.01
C SER A 83 -3.28 -16.19 7.26
N ALA A 84 -2.28 -16.40 8.10
CA ALA A 84 -2.40 -17.11 9.37
C ALA A 84 -3.35 -16.38 10.33
N ILE A 85 -3.22 -15.05 10.47
CA ILE A 85 -4.12 -14.22 11.29
C ILE A 85 -5.57 -14.31 10.79
N GLN A 86 -5.78 -14.24 9.47
CA GLN A 86 -7.11 -14.35 8.89
C GLN A 86 -7.74 -15.75 9.16
N LYS A 87 -6.99 -16.80 8.89
CA LYS A 87 -7.45 -18.19 9.11
C LYS A 87 -7.69 -18.53 10.57
N SER A 88 -6.97 -17.92 11.50
CA SER A 88 -7.18 -18.12 12.93
C SER A 88 -8.55 -17.63 13.43
N GLY A 89 -9.22 -16.73 12.69
CA GLY A 89 -10.46 -16.05 13.11
C GLY A 89 -10.22 -14.90 14.09
N ALA A 90 -8.97 -14.50 14.32
CA ALA A 90 -8.60 -13.41 15.24
C ALA A 90 -9.16 -12.07 14.80
N SER A 91 -9.16 -11.78 13.49
CA SER A 91 -9.75 -10.57 12.91
C SER A 91 -11.25 -10.48 13.21
N GLN A 92 -11.97 -11.57 13.13
CA GLN A 92 -13.40 -11.63 13.42
C GLN A 92 -13.69 -11.46 14.91
N ALA A 93 -12.87 -12.08 15.79
CA ALA A 93 -12.94 -11.89 17.23
C ALA A 93 -12.73 -10.43 17.63
N TYR A 94 -11.73 -9.76 17.05
CA TYR A 94 -11.51 -8.34 17.26
C TYR A 94 -12.67 -7.49 16.71
N GLY A 95 -13.13 -7.77 15.50
CA GLY A 95 -14.26 -7.08 14.88
C GLY A 95 -15.52 -7.15 15.75
N ASN A 96 -15.84 -8.31 16.28
CA ASN A 96 -16.96 -8.53 17.20
C ASN A 96 -16.81 -7.76 18.52
N TYR A 97 -15.60 -7.73 19.08
CA TYR A 97 -15.28 -6.95 20.28
C TYR A 97 -15.41 -5.44 20.01
N ALA A 98 -14.78 -4.94 18.95
CA ALA A 98 -14.86 -3.55 18.55
C ALA A 98 -16.30 -3.10 18.27
N ALA A 99 -17.09 -3.97 17.59
CA ALA A 99 -18.49 -3.70 17.29
C ALA A 99 -19.38 -3.56 18.54
N ARG A 100 -18.99 -4.16 19.67
CA ARG A 100 -19.71 -3.98 20.96
C ARG A 100 -19.41 -2.64 21.62
N LYS A 101 -18.23 -2.09 21.41
CA LYS A 101 -17.78 -0.81 22.02
C LYS A 101 -18.04 0.41 21.15
N ILE A 102 -18.23 0.22 19.86
CA ILE A 102 -18.43 1.28 18.88
C ILE A 102 -19.92 1.60 18.81
N ASN A 103 -20.27 2.89 18.96
CA ASN A 103 -21.66 3.36 19.06
C ASN A 103 -22.16 4.09 17.81
N GLY A 104 -21.45 4.06 16.68
CA GLY A 104 -21.92 4.73 15.46
C GLY A 104 -20.92 4.77 14.32
N LYS A 105 -21.37 5.25 13.15
CA LYS A 105 -20.59 5.35 11.93
C LYS A 105 -19.27 6.12 12.13
N ARG A 106 -19.32 7.31 12.74
CA ARG A 106 -18.13 8.15 13.00
C ARG A 106 -17.10 7.40 13.85
N SER A 107 -17.58 6.76 14.91
CA SER A 107 -16.70 6.01 15.81
C SER A 107 -16.05 4.81 15.11
N ALA A 108 -16.80 4.12 14.25
CA ALA A 108 -16.26 3.03 13.44
C ALA A 108 -15.15 3.52 12.49
N LEU A 109 -15.37 4.64 11.79
CA LEU A 109 -14.40 5.23 10.88
C LEU A 109 -13.16 5.74 11.62
N LEU A 110 -13.33 6.37 12.80
CA LEU A 110 -12.20 6.78 13.64
C LEU A 110 -11.38 5.60 14.14
N VAL A 111 -12.02 4.51 14.56
CA VAL A 111 -11.31 3.29 14.98
C VAL A 111 -10.56 2.69 13.79
N THR A 112 -11.14 2.69 12.59
CA THR A 112 -10.45 2.27 11.36
C THR A 112 -9.19 3.12 11.12
N PHE A 113 -9.33 4.43 11.22
CA PHE A 113 -8.21 5.37 11.06
C PHE A 113 -7.11 5.14 12.09
N PHE A 114 -7.46 5.04 13.37
CA PHE A 114 -6.47 4.81 14.44
C PHE A 114 -5.83 3.44 14.35
N LEU A 115 -6.55 2.41 13.90
CA LEU A 115 -5.96 1.10 13.64
C LEU A 115 -4.96 1.17 12.49
N GLY A 116 -5.29 1.90 11.42
CA GLY A 116 -4.37 2.19 10.33
C GLY A 116 -3.13 2.95 10.80
N LEU A 117 -3.28 3.91 11.72
CA LEU A 117 -2.18 4.64 12.33
C LEU A 117 -1.25 3.73 13.15
N LEU A 118 -1.81 2.73 13.84
CA LEU A 118 -1.02 1.77 14.62
C LEU A 118 -0.21 0.81 13.76
N ILE A 119 -0.70 0.49 12.56
CA ILE A 119 -0.05 -0.44 11.63
C ILE A 119 0.74 0.36 10.59
N PHE A 120 1.76 1.07 10.99
CA PHE A 120 2.52 2.00 10.15
C PHE A 120 3.75 1.39 9.45
N ILE A 121 4.03 0.11 9.67
CA ILE A 121 5.29 -0.51 9.21
C ILE A 121 5.29 -0.69 7.70
N ASP A 122 4.16 -1.14 7.16
CA ASP A 122 4.01 -1.44 5.75
C ASP A 122 2.57 -1.18 5.30
N ASP A 123 2.40 -0.56 4.14
CA ASP A 123 1.10 -0.17 3.61
C ASP A 123 0.25 -1.36 3.14
N TYR A 124 0.85 -2.40 2.55
CA TYR A 124 0.13 -3.62 2.18
C TYR A 124 -0.38 -4.35 3.41
N PHE A 125 0.46 -4.48 4.43
CA PHE A 125 0.06 -5.09 5.70
C PHE A 125 -1.04 -4.28 6.37
N ASN A 126 -0.94 -2.97 6.36
CA ASN A 126 -1.97 -2.07 6.84
C ASN A 126 -3.30 -2.33 6.13
N CYS A 127 -3.32 -2.23 4.79
CA CYS A 127 -4.52 -2.44 3.99
C CYS A 127 -5.20 -3.78 4.26
N LEU A 128 -4.43 -4.86 4.22
CA LEU A 128 -4.96 -6.22 4.41
C LEU A 128 -5.48 -6.42 5.83
N THR A 129 -4.73 -6.00 6.84
CA THR A 129 -5.09 -6.23 8.25
C THR A 129 -6.26 -5.36 8.67
N VAL A 130 -6.18 -4.05 8.43
CA VAL A 130 -7.26 -3.11 8.79
C VAL A 130 -8.53 -3.44 8.02
N GLY A 131 -8.40 -3.77 6.72
CA GLY A 131 -9.52 -4.17 5.88
C GLY A 131 -10.25 -5.39 6.46
N THR A 132 -9.53 -6.45 6.75
CA THR A 132 -10.10 -7.69 7.29
C THR A 132 -10.73 -7.50 8.68
N VAL A 133 -10.03 -6.76 9.56
CA VAL A 133 -10.46 -6.53 10.95
C VAL A 133 -11.69 -5.62 11.03
N MET A 134 -11.72 -4.56 10.21
CA MET A 134 -12.78 -3.55 10.28
C MET A 134 -14.01 -3.87 9.43
N ARG A 135 -13.93 -4.83 8.52
CA ARG A 135 -15.04 -5.29 7.67
C ARG A 135 -16.32 -5.61 8.49
N PRO A 136 -16.31 -6.52 9.47
CA PRO A 136 -17.51 -6.85 10.23
C PRO A 136 -18.05 -5.66 11.04
N VAL A 137 -17.17 -4.75 11.45
CA VAL A 137 -17.56 -3.52 12.17
C VAL A 137 -18.29 -2.56 11.24
N THR A 138 -17.70 -2.27 10.08
CA THR A 138 -18.27 -1.32 9.11
C THR A 138 -19.58 -1.82 8.52
N ASP A 139 -19.72 -3.14 8.30
CA ASP A 139 -20.95 -3.76 7.82
C ASP A 139 -22.09 -3.58 8.83
N LYS A 140 -21.81 -3.77 10.12
CA LYS A 140 -22.79 -3.54 11.18
C LYS A 140 -23.35 -2.11 11.19
N PHE A 141 -22.51 -1.13 10.90
CA PHE A 141 -22.90 0.28 10.85
C PHE A 141 -23.32 0.78 9.46
N LYS A 142 -23.52 -0.14 8.50
CA LYS A 142 -23.93 0.16 7.12
C LYS A 142 -23.01 1.20 6.45
N ILE A 143 -21.69 1.03 6.65
CA ILE A 143 -20.66 1.77 5.94
C ILE A 143 -20.29 0.96 4.71
N THR A 144 -20.30 1.60 3.54
CA THR A 144 -20.02 0.89 2.29
C THR A 144 -18.56 0.38 2.25
N ARG A 145 -18.35 -0.71 1.52
CA ARG A 145 -17.01 -1.27 1.29
C ARG A 145 -16.11 -0.26 0.57
N ALA A 146 -16.67 0.53 -0.34
CA ALA A 146 -15.95 1.59 -1.05
C ALA A 146 -15.44 2.67 -0.07
N LYS A 147 -16.25 3.08 0.92
CA LYS A 147 -15.82 4.04 1.93
C LYS A 147 -14.77 3.46 2.87
N LEU A 148 -14.93 2.20 3.27
CA LEU A 148 -13.89 1.49 4.04
C LEU A 148 -12.58 1.43 3.25
N ALA A 149 -12.63 1.01 1.99
CA ALA A 149 -11.45 0.94 1.13
C ALA A 149 -10.76 2.30 0.98
N TYR A 150 -11.54 3.37 0.77
CA TYR A 150 -11.01 4.73 0.69
C TYR A 150 -10.25 5.14 1.97
N ILE A 151 -10.82 4.88 3.15
CA ILE A 151 -10.17 5.24 4.42
C ILE A 151 -8.89 4.44 4.63
N ILE A 152 -8.91 3.15 4.29
CA ILE A 152 -7.74 2.30 4.42
C ILE A 152 -6.63 2.77 3.47
N ASP A 153 -6.95 2.97 2.21
CA ASP A 153 -6.00 3.42 1.18
C ASP A 153 -5.43 4.80 1.53
N ALA A 154 -6.30 5.74 1.92
CA ALA A 154 -5.91 7.09 2.30
C ALA A 154 -5.15 7.19 3.66
N THR A 155 -5.12 6.12 4.45
CA THR A 155 -4.28 6.03 5.67
C THR A 155 -3.02 5.22 5.45
N ALA A 156 -3.08 4.11 4.76
CA ALA A 156 -1.99 3.15 4.70
C ALA A 156 -0.69 3.78 4.17
N ALA A 157 -0.66 4.18 2.91
CA ALA A 157 0.54 4.77 2.32
C ALA A 157 0.94 6.13 2.93
N PRO A 158 0.02 7.10 3.17
CA PRO A 158 0.38 8.37 3.79
C PRO A 158 0.97 8.23 5.20
N ILE A 159 0.50 7.28 6.00
CA ILE A 159 1.05 7.05 7.33
C ILE A 159 2.41 6.35 7.25
N CYS A 160 2.55 5.33 6.41
CA CYS A 160 3.81 4.61 6.26
C CYS A 160 4.94 5.51 5.73
N ILE A 161 4.63 6.46 4.83
CA ILE A 161 5.66 7.35 4.25
C ILE A 161 6.10 8.47 5.22
N ILE A 162 5.36 8.73 6.28
CA ILE A 162 5.77 9.68 7.35
C ILE A 162 6.23 8.97 8.62
N ALA A 163 6.07 7.65 8.70
CA ALA A 163 6.56 6.86 9.82
C ALA A 163 8.07 6.62 9.70
N PRO A 164 8.87 6.98 10.72
CA PRO A 164 10.34 6.85 10.65
C PRO A 164 10.80 5.40 10.50
N VAL A 165 10.00 4.45 10.99
CA VAL A 165 10.27 3.01 10.93
C VAL A 165 9.23 2.37 10.04
N SER A 166 9.48 2.31 8.73
CA SER A 166 8.55 1.72 7.77
C SER A 166 9.28 1.10 6.57
N SER A 167 8.57 0.29 5.80
CA SER A 167 9.06 -0.24 4.51
C SER A 167 9.47 0.87 3.54
N TRP A 168 8.82 2.04 3.61
CA TRP A 168 9.16 3.20 2.79
C TRP A 168 10.49 3.84 3.18
N ALA A 169 10.85 3.87 4.47
CA ALA A 169 12.17 4.33 4.90
C ALA A 169 13.28 3.48 4.29
N ALA A 170 13.09 2.16 4.28
CA ALA A 170 14.02 1.23 3.64
C ALA A 170 14.07 1.41 2.11
N ALA A 171 12.91 1.54 1.44
CA ALA A 171 12.82 1.73 0.00
C ALA A 171 13.48 3.03 -0.47
N VAL A 172 13.24 4.15 0.23
CA VAL A 172 13.87 5.44 -0.09
C VAL A 172 15.38 5.36 0.12
N SER A 173 15.83 4.77 1.23
CA SER A 173 17.26 4.60 1.50
C SER A 173 17.97 3.76 0.44
N SER A 174 17.35 2.68 -0.03
CA SER A 174 17.90 1.81 -1.07
C SER A 174 17.90 2.43 -2.48
N SER A 175 17.17 3.53 -2.68
CA SER A 175 17.11 4.25 -3.96
C SER A 175 18.24 5.24 -4.15
N LEU A 176 19.00 5.53 -3.11
CA LEU A 176 20.15 6.45 -3.19
C LEU A 176 21.32 5.78 -3.92
N PRO A 177 22.08 6.53 -4.72
CA PRO A 177 23.34 6.06 -5.29
C PRO A 177 24.34 5.72 -4.17
N GLU A 178 25.06 4.60 -4.30
CA GLU A 178 26.04 4.13 -3.31
C GLU A 178 27.12 5.18 -2.97
N ASN A 179 27.41 6.08 -3.91
CA ASN A 179 28.46 7.11 -3.77
C ASN A 179 27.89 8.50 -3.40
N SER A 180 26.64 8.59 -3.00
CA SER A 180 26.02 9.89 -2.68
C SER A 180 26.59 10.55 -1.42
N GLY A 181 27.24 9.79 -0.53
CA GLY A 181 27.73 10.29 0.77
C GLY A 181 26.60 10.74 1.72
N ILE A 182 25.33 10.47 1.35
CA ILE A 182 24.14 10.85 2.11
C ILE A 182 23.61 9.63 2.82
N ASP A 183 23.41 9.73 4.14
CA ASP A 183 22.71 8.69 4.89
C ASP A 183 21.23 8.67 4.50
N GLY A 184 20.77 7.55 3.94
CA GLY A 184 19.41 7.40 3.42
C GLY A 184 18.32 7.54 4.48
N PHE A 185 18.60 7.06 5.69
CA PHE A 185 17.65 7.17 6.79
C PHE A 185 17.52 8.64 7.28
N SER A 186 18.63 9.34 7.42
CA SER A 186 18.63 10.77 7.76
C SER A 186 17.91 11.59 6.71
N LEU A 187 18.15 11.33 5.40
CA LEU A 187 17.43 11.98 4.32
C LEU A 187 15.93 11.73 4.42
N PHE A 188 15.52 10.48 4.64
CA PHE A 188 14.10 10.15 4.79
C PHE A 188 13.44 10.93 5.93
N LEU A 189 14.10 11.01 7.10
CA LEU A 189 13.58 11.79 8.24
C LEU A 189 13.36 13.28 7.87
N HIS A 190 14.28 13.86 7.11
CA HIS A 190 14.16 15.26 6.68
C HIS A 190 13.03 15.47 5.65
N THR A 191 12.64 14.44 4.90
CA THR A 191 11.53 14.53 3.94
C THR A 191 10.15 14.46 4.59
N ILE A 192 10.03 13.87 5.80
CA ILE A 192 8.74 13.70 6.49
C ILE A 192 7.95 15.01 6.61
N PRO A 193 8.50 16.12 7.16
CA PRO A 193 7.74 17.36 7.29
C PRO A 193 7.41 18.01 5.94
N LEU A 194 8.16 17.69 4.89
CA LEU A 194 7.96 18.22 3.54
C LEU A 194 6.96 17.42 2.72
N ASN A 195 6.52 16.26 3.20
CA ASN A 195 5.54 15.42 2.52
C ASN A 195 4.12 15.98 2.69
N LEU A 196 3.84 17.07 1.96
CA LEU A 196 2.56 17.77 2.01
C LEU A 196 1.39 16.87 1.64
N TYR A 197 1.59 15.93 0.71
CA TYR A 197 0.54 14.99 0.31
C TYR A 197 0.07 14.15 1.50
N ALA A 198 0.98 13.55 2.24
CA ALA A 198 0.64 12.70 3.38
C ALA A 198 -0.12 13.51 4.47
N TRP A 199 0.40 14.67 4.83
CA TRP A 199 -0.24 15.53 5.83
C TRP A 199 -1.62 16.01 5.40
N LEU A 200 -1.76 16.50 4.17
CA LEU A 200 -3.04 16.98 3.66
C LEU A 200 -4.06 15.85 3.53
N THR A 201 -3.65 14.66 3.11
CA THR A 201 -4.53 13.49 3.01
C THR A 201 -5.06 13.08 4.37
N ILE A 202 -4.20 13.02 5.40
CA ILE A 202 -4.59 12.69 6.78
C ILE A 202 -5.58 13.74 7.32
N ILE A 203 -5.27 15.03 7.15
CA ILE A 203 -6.15 16.11 7.60
C ILE A 203 -7.50 16.05 6.88
N PHE A 204 -7.49 15.87 5.56
CA PHE A 204 -8.71 15.79 4.75
C PHE A 204 -9.57 14.60 5.12
N MET A 205 -8.95 13.45 5.39
CA MET A 205 -9.67 12.26 5.83
C MET A 205 -10.31 12.45 7.20
N LEU A 206 -9.59 13.01 8.18
CA LEU A 206 -10.15 13.35 9.48
C LEU A 206 -11.33 14.32 9.32
N PHE A 207 -11.20 15.31 8.44
CA PHE A 207 -12.27 16.25 8.12
C PHE A 207 -13.54 15.55 7.58
N ILE A 208 -13.38 14.59 6.64
CA ILE A 208 -14.50 13.78 6.12
C ILE A 208 -15.16 12.96 7.24
N ILE A 209 -14.36 12.32 8.11
CA ILE A 209 -14.87 11.51 9.20
C ILE A 209 -15.66 12.38 10.21
N PHE A 210 -15.11 13.52 10.61
CA PHE A 210 -15.77 14.40 11.60
C PHE A 210 -17.02 15.06 11.05
N LEU A 211 -17.01 15.52 9.81
CA LEU A 211 -18.20 16.11 9.18
C LEU A 211 -19.24 15.06 8.77
N ASN A 212 -18.82 13.81 8.67
CA ASN A 212 -19.66 12.71 8.15
C ASN A 212 -20.30 13.07 6.78
N LYS A 213 -19.53 13.76 5.94
CA LYS A 213 -19.93 14.15 4.59
C LYS A 213 -18.99 13.51 3.60
N ASP A 214 -19.56 12.92 2.58
CA ASP A 214 -18.83 12.37 1.46
C ASP A 214 -18.86 13.35 0.28
N PHE A 215 -17.94 13.22 -0.64
CA PHE A 215 -17.79 14.12 -1.79
C PHE A 215 -17.84 13.35 -3.12
N SER A 216 -18.19 14.07 -4.18
CA SER A 216 -18.18 13.58 -5.56
C SER A 216 -18.89 12.23 -5.71
N ARG A 217 -18.30 11.31 -6.45
CA ARG A 217 -18.85 9.97 -6.72
C ARG A 217 -19.05 9.13 -5.47
N MET A 218 -18.23 9.31 -4.44
CA MET A 218 -18.39 8.61 -3.17
C MET A 218 -19.70 9.01 -2.50
N ALA A 219 -20.07 10.29 -2.51
CA ALA A 219 -21.34 10.76 -1.95
C ALA A 219 -22.57 10.20 -2.68
N ALA A 220 -22.48 10.06 -4.01
CA ALA A 220 -23.52 9.42 -4.82
C ALA A 220 -23.65 7.93 -4.47
N PHE A 221 -22.53 7.23 -4.42
CA PHE A 221 -22.47 5.80 -4.11
C PHE A 221 -22.99 5.49 -2.68
N GLU A 222 -22.62 6.28 -1.68
CA GLU A 222 -23.11 6.13 -0.31
C GLU A 222 -24.62 6.36 -0.20
N LYS A 223 -25.19 7.29 -0.98
CA LYS A 223 -26.64 7.51 -1.02
C LYS A 223 -27.38 6.36 -1.70
N GLU A 224 -26.85 5.87 -2.80
CA GLU A 224 -27.45 4.78 -3.59
C GLU A 224 -27.35 3.43 -2.85
N SER A 225 -26.22 3.16 -2.21
CA SER A 225 -25.97 1.93 -1.44
C SER A 225 -26.55 1.98 -0.02
N GLY A 226 -27.03 3.11 0.43
CA GLY A 226 -27.44 3.36 1.82
C GLY A 226 -28.62 2.52 2.35
N SER A 227 -29.29 1.74 1.50
CA SER A 227 -30.36 0.81 1.87
C SER A 227 -30.01 -0.66 1.66
N THR A 228 -29.04 -0.98 0.83
CA THR A 228 -28.67 -2.36 0.53
C THR A 228 -27.17 -2.43 0.35
N LEU A 229 -26.47 -3.21 1.20
CA LEU A 229 -25.08 -3.59 0.98
C LEU A 229 -25.04 -4.52 -0.24
N VAL A 230 -25.04 -3.95 -1.43
CA VAL A 230 -24.77 -4.71 -2.65
C VAL A 230 -23.28 -4.95 -2.67
N ILE A 231 -22.87 -6.12 -2.20
CA ILE A 231 -21.52 -6.63 -2.42
C ILE A 231 -21.56 -7.21 -3.84
N PRO A 232 -20.86 -6.62 -4.83
CA PRO A 232 -20.71 -7.26 -6.12
C PRO A 232 -20.21 -8.69 -5.93
N ALA A 233 -20.74 -9.66 -6.68
CA ALA A 233 -20.35 -11.07 -6.55
C ALA A 233 -18.84 -11.29 -6.69
N GLU A 234 -18.17 -10.40 -7.40
CA GLU A 234 -16.72 -10.35 -7.57
C GLU A 234 -15.94 -10.10 -6.24
N TYR A 235 -16.59 -9.48 -5.25
CA TYR A 235 -16.03 -9.19 -3.92
C TYR A 235 -16.73 -9.98 -2.80
N ALA A 236 -17.55 -10.97 -3.17
CA ALA A 236 -18.05 -11.93 -2.20
C ALA A 236 -16.85 -12.66 -1.57
N ASP A 237 -16.95 -12.91 -0.28
CA ASP A 237 -15.84 -13.52 0.47
C ASP A 237 -15.39 -14.80 -0.22
N ASP A 238 -14.13 -14.83 -0.64
CA ASP A 238 -13.51 -16.03 -1.17
C ASP A 238 -13.55 -17.09 -0.05
N GLU A 239 -14.19 -18.22 -0.30
CA GLU A 239 -14.32 -19.31 0.70
C GLU A 239 -12.95 -19.77 1.23
N SER A 240 -11.88 -19.51 0.44
CA SER A 240 -10.51 -19.80 0.85
C SER A 240 -10.02 -18.95 2.03
N THR A 241 -10.65 -17.79 2.29
CA THR A 241 -10.31 -16.86 3.39
C THR A 241 -11.24 -17.01 4.59
N ALA A 242 -12.23 -17.90 4.53
CA ALA A 242 -13.13 -18.12 5.66
C ALA A 242 -12.34 -18.57 6.91
N PRO A 243 -12.62 -17.99 8.08
CA PRO A 243 -11.93 -18.36 9.31
C PRO A 243 -12.27 -19.82 9.68
N VAL A 244 -11.24 -20.62 9.88
CA VAL A 244 -11.37 -22.03 10.27
C VAL A 244 -11.42 -22.19 11.80
N GLY A 245 -10.95 -21.17 12.55
CA GLY A 245 -10.79 -21.21 13.99
C GLY A 245 -11.64 -20.20 14.76
N ASN A 246 -11.85 -20.48 16.05
CA ASN A 246 -12.38 -19.54 17.04
C ASN A 246 -11.22 -18.69 17.60
N GLY A 247 -10.66 -17.80 16.77
CA GLY A 247 -9.53 -16.96 17.14
C GLY A 247 -9.80 -16.07 18.35
N ARG A 248 -8.74 -15.76 19.07
CA ARG A 248 -8.74 -14.78 20.16
C ARG A 248 -8.14 -13.46 19.67
N ILE A 249 -8.51 -12.35 20.31
CA ILE A 249 -7.93 -11.03 20.01
C ILE A 249 -6.39 -11.06 20.13
N MET A 250 -5.87 -11.86 21.05
CA MET A 250 -4.42 -12.01 21.23
C MET A 250 -3.72 -12.64 20.03
N ASP A 251 -4.41 -13.47 19.26
CA ASP A 251 -3.87 -14.08 18.03
C ASP A 251 -3.69 -13.06 16.89
N LEU A 252 -4.30 -11.89 17.01
CA LEU A 252 -4.04 -10.71 16.17
C LEU A 252 -2.96 -9.81 16.79
N VAL A 253 -3.12 -9.47 18.06
CA VAL A 253 -2.31 -8.45 18.73
C VAL A 253 -0.87 -8.91 18.94
N LEU A 254 -0.67 -10.17 19.34
CA LEU A 254 0.65 -10.70 19.65
C LEU A 254 1.59 -10.75 18.42
N PRO A 255 1.19 -11.34 17.28
CA PRO A 255 2.02 -11.33 16.08
C PRO A 255 2.34 -9.91 15.59
N LEU A 256 1.38 -8.99 15.70
CA LEU A 256 1.57 -7.59 15.34
C LEU A 256 2.62 -6.92 16.23
N LEU A 257 2.52 -7.07 17.55
CA LEU A 257 3.50 -6.51 18.49
C LEU A 257 4.90 -7.11 18.30
N VAL A 258 5.00 -8.42 18.06
CA VAL A 258 6.27 -9.08 17.76
C VAL A 258 6.86 -8.56 16.45
N LEU A 259 6.05 -8.39 15.41
CA LEU A 259 6.49 -7.83 14.13
C LEU A 259 7.02 -6.41 14.31
N ILE A 260 6.25 -5.54 14.97
CA ILE A 260 6.65 -4.15 15.24
C ILE A 260 7.94 -4.12 16.05
N GLY A 261 7.99 -4.88 17.14
CA GLY A 261 9.16 -4.94 18.01
C GLY A 261 10.41 -5.44 17.29
N SER A 262 10.30 -6.48 16.47
CA SER A 262 11.44 -6.99 15.69
C SER A 262 11.88 -6.03 14.60
N CYS A 263 10.96 -5.32 13.93
CA CYS A 263 11.32 -4.30 12.95
C CYS A 263 12.07 -3.13 13.61
N ILE A 264 11.57 -2.62 14.74
CA ILE A 264 12.23 -1.54 15.49
C ILE A 264 13.61 -2.01 15.95
N PHE A 265 13.70 -3.22 16.51
CA PHE A 265 14.98 -3.78 16.96
C PHE A 265 15.98 -3.92 15.80
N GLY A 266 15.54 -4.49 14.67
CA GLY A 266 16.39 -4.68 13.50
C GLY A 266 16.83 -3.38 12.80
N MET A 267 16.10 -2.27 12.99
CA MET A 267 16.49 -0.95 12.47
C MET A 267 17.42 -0.18 13.41
N LEU A 268 17.39 -0.48 14.70
CA LEU A 268 18.26 0.16 15.70
C LEU A 268 19.60 -0.58 15.86
N TYR A 269 19.69 -1.85 15.47
CA TYR A 269 20.89 -2.67 15.55
C TYR A 269 21.64 -2.64 14.21
#